data_f321f3d03f39b01239e69ef401b602e5
#
_entry.id   f321f3d03f39b01239e69ef401b602e5
#
_cell.length_a   1.000
_cell.length_b   1.000
_cell.length_c   1.000
_cell.angle_alpha   90.00
_cell.angle_beta   90.00
_cell.angle_gamma   90.00
#
_symmetry.space_group_name_H-M   'P 1'
#
loop_
_entity.id
_entity.type
_entity.pdbx_description
1 polymer ?
#
loop_
_entity_poly.entity_id
_entity_poly.type
_entity_poly.pdbx_seq_one_letter_code
_entity_poly.pdbx_strand_id
1 'polypeptide(L)'
;MATQKKTAEVDYSMQEKIMALYELQKIDSKIDEINKVKGELPLEVQDLEDEMTGLRTRIDNINAEIEELNTLTKQRKREVDQAKILIGNYKEQQNNVRNNREFDAITKEIEYQELEIELAEKRLKEYSAGVKAKKLQLEEAEAVADGRAADLAAKKSELEGIEAETAPLVAEFEVQADRAKAKIDERLLAAYSRIRQNVRNGLAVVTVKRDACGGCFNRIPPQRQVEIRQGKKIIICEYCGRILVTDPEEVQD
;
A
#
# COMPACT_ATOMS: atom_id res chain seq x y z
N MET A 1 -44.89 -18.25 6.78
CA MET A 1 -44.81 -17.61 8.10
C MET A 1 -43.58 -18.16 8.81
N ALA A 2 -42.48 -17.43 8.74
CA ALA A 2 -41.20 -17.79 9.38
C ALA A 2 -41.15 -17.08 10.74
N THR A 3 -41.29 -17.87 11.80
CA THR A 3 -41.20 -17.43 13.20
C THR A 3 -39.74 -17.09 13.50
N GLN A 4 -39.39 -15.81 13.55
CA GLN A 4 -38.14 -15.36 14.12
C GLN A 4 -38.11 -15.73 15.62
N LYS A 5 -37.23 -16.66 15.98
CA LYS A 5 -36.85 -16.91 17.37
C LYS A 5 -36.15 -15.64 17.88
N LYS A 6 -36.86 -14.83 18.68
CA LYS A 6 -36.21 -13.85 19.58
C LYS A 6 -35.38 -14.67 20.57
N THR A 7 -34.06 -14.61 20.42
CA THR A 7 -33.11 -14.95 21.48
C THR A 7 -33.45 -14.06 22.67
N ALA A 8 -33.72 -14.64 23.83
CA ALA A 8 -33.94 -13.90 25.07
C ALA A 8 -32.65 -13.06 25.34
N GLU A 9 -32.77 -11.75 25.27
CA GLU A 9 -31.73 -10.85 25.72
C GLU A 9 -31.55 -11.03 27.22
N VAL A 10 -30.42 -11.56 27.63
CA VAL A 10 -30.04 -11.62 29.04
C VAL A 10 -29.73 -10.19 29.44
N ASP A 11 -30.58 -9.56 30.23
CA ASP A 11 -30.36 -8.19 30.74
C ASP A 11 -29.33 -8.21 31.87
N TYR A 12 -28.10 -7.87 31.54
CA TYR A 12 -26.99 -7.75 32.49
C TYR A 12 -27.14 -6.46 33.31
N SER A 13 -26.79 -6.53 34.60
CA SER A 13 -26.79 -5.37 35.48
C SER A 13 -25.77 -4.31 34.97
N MET A 14 -25.98 -3.05 35.34
CA MET A 14 -25.05 -1.99 34.91
C MET A 14 -23.61 -2.25 35.39
N GLN A 15 -23.46 -2.83 36.56
CA GLN A 15 -22.16 -3.19 37.14
C GLN A 15 -21.47 -4.28 36.29
N GLU A 16 -22.19 -5.30 35.85
CA GLU A 16 -21.66 -6.34 34.96
C GLU A 16 -21.24 -5.76 33.61
N LYS A 17 -22.03 -4.83 33.05
CA LYS A 17 -21.70 -4.15 31.79
C LYS A 17 -20.43 -3.30 31.92
N ILE A 18 -20.25 -2.58 33.05
CA ILE A 18 -19.05 -1.79 33.34
C ILE A 18 -17.81 -2.69 33.47
N MET A 19 -17.95 -3.80 34.18
CA MET A 19 -16.87 -4.78 34.33
C MET A 19 -16.49 -5.43 32.99
N ALA A 20 -17.50 -5.79 32.17
CA ALA A 20 -17.26 -6.33 30.85
C ALA A 20 -16.54 -5.32 29.93
N LEU A 21 -16.86 -4.01 30.01
CA LEU A 21 -16.11 -2.95 29.30
C LEU A 21 -14.65 -2.88 29.76
N TYR A 22 -14.40 -3.04 31.06
CA TYR A 22 -13.04 -3.03 31.59
C TYR A 22 -12.25 -4.29 31.16
N GLU A 23 -12.89 -5.45 31.18
CA GLU A 23 -12.31 -6.69 30.65
C GLU A 23 -11.98 -6.56 29.16
N LEU A 24 -12.91 -6.03 28.38
CA LEU A 24 -12.71 -5.75 26.96
C LEU A 24 -11.50 -4.82 26.74
N GLN A 25 -11.38 -3.74 27.53
CA GLN A 25 -10.24 -2.85 27.45
C GLN A 25 -8.90 -3.54 27.77
N LYS A 26 -8.87 -4.43 28.78
CA LYS A 26 -7.67 -5.21 29.11
C LYS A 26 -7.25 -6.11 27.95
N ILE A 27 -8.22 -6.80 27.33
CA ILE A 27 -7.99 -7.68 26.18
C ILE A 27 -7.50 -6.87 24.97
N ASP A 28 -8.20 -5.81 24.65
CA ASP A 28 -7.84 -4.93 23.53
C ASP A 28 -6.44 -4.31 23.71
N SER A 29 -6.06 -3.97 24.96
CA SER A 29 -4.71 -3.45 25.26
C SER A 29 -3.63 -4.51 25.03
N LYS A 30 -3.90 -5.79 25.33
CA LYS A 30 -2.97 -6.89 25.03
C LYS A 30 -2.82 -7.11 23.53
N ILE A 31 -3.92 -7.03 22.77
CA ILE A 31 -3.87 -7.09 21.30
C ILE A 31 -3.06 -5.92 20.75
N ASP A 32 -3.23 -4.71 21.29
CA ASP A 32 -2.43 -3.54 20.88
C ASP A 32 -0.94 -3.73 21.19
N GLU A 33 -0.58 -4.34 22.33
CA GLU A 33 0.80 -4.66 22.66
C GLU A 33 1.41 -5.67 21.69
N ILE A 34 0.66 -6.71 21.32
CA ILE A 34 1.08 -7.66 20.29
C ILE A 34 1.26 -6.97 18.94
N ASN A 35 0.31 -6.12 18.54
CA ASN A 35 0.41 -5.38 17.29
C ASN A 35 1.59 -4.39 17.26
N LYS A 36 2.02 -3.87 18.42
CA LYS A 36 3.23 -3.06 18.53
C LYS A 36 4.51 -3.84 18.25
N VAL A 37 4.52 -5.16 18.47
CA VAL A 37 5.67 -6.02 18.13
C VAL A 37 5.91 -6.06 16.63
N LYS A 38 4.85 -5.97 15.81
CA LYS A 38 4.96 -5.83 14.35
C LYS A 38 5.62 -4.51 13.96
N GLY A 39 5.55 -3.48 14.84
CA GLY A 39 6.17 -2.17 14.65
C GLY A 39 5.72 -1.47 13.36
N GLU A 40 6.69 -0.97 12.61
CA GLU A 40 6.48 -0.29 11.34
C GLU A 40 6.61 -1.24 10.13
N LEU A 41 6.96 -2.52 10.36
CA LEU A 41 7.18 -3.51 9.29
C LEU A 41 6.05 -3.60 8.25
N PRO A 42 4.75 -3.60 8.64
CA PRO A 42 3.67 -3.63 7.64
C PRO A 42 3.67 -2.43 6.70
N LEU A 43 4.04 -1.24 7.21
CA LEU A 43 4.14 -0.01 6.41
C LEU A 43 5.38 -0.08 5.51
N GLU A 44 6.53 -0.54 6.03
CA GLU A 44 7.74 -0.73 5.23
C GLU A 44 7.53 -1.74 4.09
N VAL A 45 6.79 -2.81 4.33
CA VAL A 45 6.41 -3.78 3.28
C VAL A 45 5.54 -3.12 2.23
N GLN A 46 4.54 -2.33 2.64
CA GLN A 46 3.66 -1.62 1.70
C GLN A 46 4.44 -0.61 0.86
N ASP A 47 5.31 0.18 1.48
CA ASP A 47 6.15 1.17 0.77
C ASP A 47 7.05 0.48 -0.28
N LEU A 48 7.66 -0.66 0.07
CA LEU A 48 8.47 -1.45 -0.86
C LEU A 48 7.63 -2.06 -2.00
N GLU A 49 6.40 -2.49 -1.75
CA GLU A 49 5.48 -2.96 -2.79
C GLU A 49 5.11 -1.87 -3.78
N ASP A 50 4.84 -0.67 -3.28
CA ASP A 50 4.54 0.50 -4.10
C ASP A 50 5.77 0.93 -4.93
N GLU A 51 6.98 0.92 -4.33
CA GLU A 51 8.24 1.17 -5.03
C GLU A 51 8.47 0.15 -6.15
N MET A 52 8.26 -1.14 -5.87
CA MET A 52 8.37 -2.21 -6.87
C MET A 52 7.38 -2.04 -8.03
N THR A 53 6.18 -1.58 -7.75
CA THR A 53 5.18 -1.29 -8.78
C THR A 53 5.64 -0.14 -9.68
N GLY A 54 6.20 0.91 -9.10
CA GLY A 54 6.80 2.03 -9.83
C GLY A 54 7.98 1.60 -10.70
N LEU A 55 8.89 0.76 -10.17
CA LEU A 55 10.04 0.23 -10.90
C LEU A 55 9.61 -0.66 -12.09
N ARG A 56 8.62 -1.53 -11.90
CA ARG A 56 8.05 -2.35 -12.98
C ARG A 56 7.50 -1.48 -14.11
N THR A 57 6.70 -0.47 -13.77
CA THR A 57 6.16 0.47 -14.75
C THR A 57 7.27 1.18 -15.52
N ARG A 58 8.36 1.58 -14.84
CA ARG A 58 9.53 2.19 -15.49
C ARG A 58 10.23 1.23 -16.45
N ILE A 59 10.42 -0.02 -16.05
CA ILE A 59 11.02 -1.08 -16.89
C ILE A 59 10.17 -1.33 -18.13
N ASP A 60 8.84 -1.43 -17.97
CA ASP A 60 7.90 -1.62 -19.07
C ASP A 60 7.95 -0.46 -20.08
N ASN A 61 8.03 0.78 -19.59
CA ASN A 61 8.16 1.95 -20.44
C ASN A 61 9.48 1.95 -21.23
N ILE A 62 10.61 1.62 -20.58
CA ILE A 62 11.91 1.52 -21.27
C ILE A 62 11.87 0.42 -22.34
N ASN A 63 11.26 -0.72 -22.05
CA ASN A 63 11.10 -1.81 -23.02
C ASN A 63 10.23 -1.38 -24.21
N ALA A 64 9.14 -0.65 -23.98
CA ALA A 64 8.30 -0.09 -25.04
C ALA A 64 9.07 0.88 -25.94
N GLU A 65 9.89 1.77 -25.36
CA GLU A 65 10.73 2.70 -26.14
C GLU A 65 11.80 1.96 -26.97
N ILE A 66 12.38 0.89 -26.42
CA ILE A 66 13.33 0.03 -27.17
C ILE A 66 12.63 -0.63 -28.36
N GLU A 67 11.42 -1.16 -28.16
CA GLU A 67 10.65 -1.79 -29.24
C GLU A 67 10.25 -0.79 -30.33
N GLU A 68 9.88 0.45 -29.95
CA GLU A 68 9.59 1.53 -30.89
C GLU A 68 10.83 1.85 -31.74
N LEU A 69 12.01 2.07 -31.09
CA LEU A 69 13.27 2.33 -31.82
C LEU A 69 13.68 1.18 -32.74
N ASN A 70 13.45 -0.06 -32.34
CA ASN A 70 13.69 -1.23 -33.16
C ASN A 70 12.75 -1.27 -34.38
N THR A 71 11.49 -0.91 -34.20
CA THR A 71 10.50 -0.85 -35.28
C THR A 71 10.88 0.24 -36.29
N LEU A 72 11.25 1.44 -35.82
CA LEU A 72 11.75 2.52 -36.65
C LEU A 72 13.02 2.12 -37.41
N THR A 73 13.93 1.41 -36.74
CA THR A 73 15.13 0.88 -37.36
C THR A 73 14.82 -0.08 -38.51
N LYS A 74 13.88 -1.01 -38.31
CA LYS A 74 13.43 -1.94 -39.36
C LYS A 74 12.79 -1.22 -40.54
N GLN A 75 11.99 -0.18 -40.25
CA GLN A 75 11.35 0.62 -41.29
C GLN A 75 12.38 1.37 -42.14
N ARG A 76 13.33 2.09 -41.50
CA ARG A 76 14.38 2.81 -42.21
C ARG A 76 15.29 1.90 -43.05
N LYS A 77 15.59 0.69 -42.57
CA LYS A 77 16.33 -0.30 -43.38
C LYS A 77 15.58 -0.68 -44.65
N ARG A 78 14.28 -0.91 -44.57
CA ARG A 78 13.43 -1.21 -45.76
C ARG A 78 13.41 -0.03 -46.74
N GLU A 79 13.35 1.21 -46.27
CA GLU A 79 13.39 2.42 -47.11
C GLU A 79 14.73 2.50 -47.86
N VAL A 80 15.85 2.25 -47.17
CA VAL A 80 17.19 2.20 -47.79
C VAL A 80 17.25 1.11 -48.87
N ASP A 81 16.71 -0.07 -48.60
CA ASP A 81 16.72 -1.19 -49.57
C ASP A 81 15.85 -0.85 -50.80
N GLN A 82 14.68 -0.25 -50.61
CA GLN A 82 13.82 0.23 -51.69
C GLN A 82 14.49 1.31 -52.53
N ALA A 83 15.10 2.32 -51.89
CA ALA A 83 15.82 3.39 -52.60
C ALA A 83 16.97 2.83 -53.43
N LYS A 84 17.73 1.81 -52.94
CA LYS A 84 18.77 1.15 -53.70
C LYS A 84 18.25 0.43 -54.96
N ILE A 85 17.08 -0.23 -54.84
CA ILE A 85 16.41 -0.86 -55.97
C ILE A 85 16.00 0.18 -57.01
N LEU A 86 15.41 1.31 -56.55
CA LEU A 86 15.01 2.42 -57.43
C LEU A 86 16.20 3.04 -58.17
N ILE A 87 17.31 3.25 -57.47
CA ILE A 87 18.57 3.73 -58.09
C ILE A 87 19.07 2.78 -59.16
N GLY A 88 18.98 1.45 -58.90
CA GLY A 88 19.31 0.42 -59.90
C GLY A 88 18.48 0.55 -61.17
N ASN A 89 17.16 0.68 -61.02
CA ASN A 89 16.20 0.82 -62.13
C ASN A 89 16.45 2.17 -62.87
N TYR A 90 16.66 3.25 -62.18
CA TYR A 90 16.97 4.55 -62.82
C TYR A 90 18.26 4.53 -63.58
N LYS A 91 19.33 3.88 -63.07
CA LYS A 91 20.61 3.70 -63.81
C LYS A 91 20.43 2.88 -65.10
N GLU A 92 19.61 1.82 -65.07
CA GLU A 92 19.27 1.05 -66.26
C GLU A 92 18.48 1.91 -67.27
N GLN A 93 17.49 2.70 -66.83
CA GLN A 93 16.75 3.63 -67.66
C GLN A 93 17.67 4.68 -68.28
N GLN A 94 18.56 5.29 -67.48
CA GLN A 94 19.52 6.30 -67.93
C GLN A 94 20.42 5.82 -69.09
N ASN A 95 20.80 4.55 -69.06
CA ASN A 95 21.59 3.94 -70.13
C ASN A 95 20.84 3.81 -71.48
N ASN A 96 19.49 3.78 -71.44
CA ASN A 96 18.62 3.59 -72.61
C ASN A 96 18.06 4.89 -73.17
N VAL A 97 18.22 6.02 -72.45
CA VAL A 97 17.67 7.34 -72.84
C VAL A 97 18.56 8.00 -73.89
N ARG A 98 17.97 8.61 -74.90
CA ARG A 98 18.65 9.35 -75.96
C ARG A 98 18.42 10.85 -75.90
N ASN A 99 17.55 11.32 -75.00
CA ASN A 99 17.16 12.72 -74.84
C ASN A 99 17.84 13.36 -73.60
N ASN A 100 18.58 14.44 -73.78
CA ASN A 100 19.30 15.12 -72.69
C ASN A 100 18.39 15.57 -71.54
N ARG A 101 17.15 16.00 -71.85
CA ARG A 101 16.16 16.41 -70.84
C ARG A 101 15.73 15.26 -69.93
N GLU A 102 15.51 14.09 -70.49
CA GLU A 102 15.13 12.89 -69.74
C GLU A 102 16.34 12.36 -68.95
N PHE A 103 17.54 12.43 -69.50
CA PHE A 103 18.77 12.09 -68.83
C PHE A 103 18.99 12.95 -67.57
N ASP A 104 18.83 14.27 -67.68
CA ASP A 104 18.94 15.21 -66.56
C ASP A 104 17.87 14.95 -65.50
N ALA A 105 16.64 14.61 -65.91
CA ALA A 105 15.57 14.28 -64.95
C ALA A 105 15.88 13.03 -64.15
N ILE A 106 16.33 11.94 -64.85
CA ILE A 106 16.70 10.67 -64.15
C ILE A 106 17.92 10.88 -63.25
N THR A 107 18.86 11.71 -63.66
CA THR A 107 20.03 12.04 -62.83
C THR A 107 19.60 12.69 -61.49
N LYS A 108 18.65 13.63 -61.53
CA LYS A 108 18.09 14.27 -60.33
C LYS A 108 17.34 13.30 -59.46
N GLU A 109 16.62 12.33 -60.02
CA GLU A 109 15.95 11.29 -59.25
C GLU A 109 16.96 10.35 -58.55
N ILE A 110 18.03 10.01 -59.22
CA ILE A 110 19.14 9.24 -58.58
C ILE A 110 19.76 10.05 -57.41
N GLU A 111 20.10 11.30 -57.65
CA GLU A 111 20.66 12.19 -56.60
C GLU A 111 19.69 12.32 -55.39
N TYR A 112 18.39 12.45 -55.70
CA TYR A 112 17.37 12.51 -54.64
C TYR A 112 17.34 11.22 -53.81
N GLN A 113 17.35 10.05 -54.46
CA GLN A 113 17.33 8.74 -53.77
C GLN A 113 18.65 8.51 -52.98
N GLU A 114 19.79 8.99 -53.49
CA GLU A 114 21.06 8.92 -52.76
C GLU A 114 21.06 9.78 -51.50
N LEU A 115 20.47 10.98 -51.54
CA LEU A 115 20.30 11.86 -50.38
C LEU A 115 19.32 11.25 -49.35
N GLU A 116 18.26 10.59 -49.80
CA GLU A 116 17.33 9.89 -48.93
C GLU A 116 18.02 8.72 -48.21
N ILE A 117 18.89 7.96 -48.90
CA ILE A 117 19.70 6.90 -48.27
C ILE A 117 20.63 7.49 -47.20
N GLU A 118 21.33 8.58 -47.49
CA GLU A 118 22.25 9.23 -46.55
C GLU A 118 21.49 9.68 -45.27
N LEU A 119 20.34 10.30 -45.46
CA LEU A 119 19.47 10.72 -44.35
C LEU A 119 19.00 9.53 -43.52
N ALA A 120 18.56 8.44 -44.18
CA ALA A 120 18.12 7.23 -43.51
C ALA A 120 19.25 6.55 -42.76
N GLU A 121 20.44 6.46 -43.31
CA GLU A 121 21.64 5.90 -42.66
C GLU A 121 22.06 6.71 -41.42
N LYS A 122 21.97 8.05 -41.49
CA LYS A 122 22.21 8.90 -40.32
C LYS A 122 21.22 8.60 -39.21
N ARG A 123 19.91 8.50 -39.52
CA ARG A 123 18.87 8.13 -38.54
C ARG A 123 19.05 6.73 -37.99
N LEU A 124 19.49 5.76 -38.81
CA LEU A 124 19.79 4.41 -38.35
C LEU A 124 20.91 4.40 -37.29
N LYS A 125 21.95 5.25 -37.46
CA LYS A 125 23.00 5.42 -36.45
C LYS A 125 22.43 6.02 -35.15
N GLU A 126 21.60 7.05 -35.26
CA GLU A 126 20.93 7.67 -34.11
C GLU A 126 20.06 6.67 -33.34
N TYR A 127 19.20 5.90 -34.03
CA TYR A 127 18.35 4.88 -33.40
C TYR A 127 19.17 3.77 -32.75
N SER A 128 20.25 3.31 -33.40
CA SER A 128 21.13 2.29 -32.83
C SER A 128 21.84 2.75 -31.56
N ALA A 129 22.24 4.02 -31.52
CA ALA A 129 22.81 4.64 -30.32
C ALA A 129 21.74 4.78 -29.21
N GLY A 130 20.51 5.19 -29.59
CA GLY A 130 19.36 5.26 -28.68
C GLY A 130 19.02 3.91 -28.05
N VAL A 131 18.98 2.83 -28.85
CA VAL A 131 18.74 1.47 -28.33
C VAL A 131 19.82 1.05 -27.33
N LYS A 132 21.10 1.34 -27.63
CA LYS A 132 22.18 1.03 -26.68
C LYS A 132 22.06 1.78 -25.36
N ALA A 133 21.74 3.07 -25.42
CA ALA A 133 21.56 3.90 -24.22
C ALA A 133 20.35 3.41 -23.39
N LYS A 134 19.22 3.06 -24.05
CA LYS A 134 18.05 2.53 -23.37
C LYS A 134 18.28 1.16 -22.75
N LYS A 135 19.06 0.29 -23.39
CA LYS A 135 19.44 -1.00 -22.79
C LYS A 135 20.27 -0.84 -21.53
N LEU A 136 21.20 0.12 -21.50
CA LEU A 136 21.95 0.40 -20.29
C LEU A 136 21.04 0.90 -19.16
N GLN A 137 20.09 1.79 -19.47
CA GLN A 137 19.08 2.24 -18.49
C GLN A 137 18.18 1.09 -18.01
N LEU A 138 17.88 0.13 -18.88
CA LEU A 138 17.11 -1.07 -18.52
C LEU A 138 17.89 -1.93 -17.51
N GLU A 139 19.14 -2.23 -17.80
CA GLU A 139 20.02 -3.02 -16.91
C GLU A 139 20.15 -2.37 -15.53
N GLU A 140 20.32 -1.05 -15.49
CA GLU A 140 20.36 -0.29 -14.22
C GLU A 140 19.02 -0.37 -13.46
N ALA A 141 17.89 -0.23 -14.16
CA ALA A 141 16.56 -0.32 -13.54
C ALA A 141 16.25 -1.74 -13.03
N GLU A 142 16.62 -2.77 -13.79
CA GLU A 142 16.48 -4.18 -13.40
C GLU A 142 17.33 -4.50 -12.17
N ALA A 143 18.59 -4.05 -12.12
CA ALA A 143 19.47 -4.24 -10.96
C ALA A 143 18.91 -3.59 -9.68
N VAL A 144 18.31 -2.40 -9.81
CA VAL A 144 17.62 -1.75 -8.67
C VAL A 144 16.38 -2.53 -8.26
N ALA A 145 15.58 -3.00 -9.22
CA ALA A 145 14.38 -3.79 -8.95
C ALA A 145 14.71 -5.12 -8.26
N ASP A 146 15.77 -5.80 -8.68
CA ASP A 146 16.22 -7.05 -8.06
C ASP A 146 16.67 -6.83 -6.61
N GLY A 147 17.39 -5.74 -6.33
CA GLY A 147 17.77 -5.36 -4.98
C GLY A 147 16.55 -5.10 -4.09
N ARG A 148 15.58 -4.32 -4.60
CA ARG A 148 14.34 -4.04 -3.86
C ARG A 148 13.45 -5.27 -3.67
N ALA A 149 13.43 -6.18 -4.64
CA ALA A 149 12.72 -7.45 -4.52
C ALA A 149 13.30 -8.33 -3.40
N ALA A 150 14.63 -8.34 -3.24
CA ALA A 150 15.28 -9.06 -2.16
C ALA A 150 14.95 -8.43 -0.78
N ASP A 151 15.00 -7.10 -0.68
CA ASP A 151 14.62 -6.37 0.54
C ASP A 151 13.16 -6.66 0.92
N LEU A 152 12.24 -6.59 -0.06
CA LEU A 152 10.83 -6.89 0.13
C LEU A 152 10.61 -8.33 0.60
N ALA A 153 11.30 -9.30 0.01
CA ALA A 153 11.20 -10.70 0.40
C ALA A 153 11.68 -10.93 1.85
N ALA A 154 12.77 -10.30 2.25
CA ALA A 154 13.29 -10.35 3.61
C ALA A 154 12.30 -9.76 4.63
N LYS A 155 11.77 -8.56 4.35
CA LYS A 155 10.79 -7.89 5.22
C LYS A 155 9.47 -8.66 5.35
N LYS A 156 8.99 -9.25 4.24
CA LYS A 156 7.80 -10.12 4.27
C LYS A 156 8.03 -11.36 5.12
N SER A 157 9.17 -12.01 4.97
CA SER A 157 9.50 -13.20 5.78
C SER A 157 9.60 -12.87 7.27
N GLU A 158 10.15 -11.70 7.63
CA GLU A 158 10.20 -11.21 9.01
C GLU A 158 8.80 -10.97 9.57
N LEU A 159 7.94 -10.28 8.79
CA LEU A 159 6.55 -10.02 9.16
C LEU A 159 5.73 -11.31 9.31
N GLU A 160 5.86 -12.25 8.37
CA GLU A 160 5.20 -13.56 8.43
C GLU A 160 5.64 -14.37 9.67
N GLY A 161 6.91 -14.31 10.04
CA GLY A 161 7.43 -14.93 11.26
C GLY A 161 6.75 -14.37 12.51
N ILE A 162 6.69 -13.04 12.65
CA ILE A 162 6.03 -12.38 13.78
C ILE A 162 4.53 -12.71 13.79
N GLU A 163 3.89 -12.71 12.63
CA GLU A 163 2.47 -13.05 12.52
C GLU A 163 2.18 -14.50 12.91
N ALA A 164 2.99 -15.44 12.46
CA ALA A 164 2.84 -16.86 12.83
C ALA A 164 2.99 -17.09 14.34
N GLU A 165 3.91 -16.39 14.98
CA GLU A 165 4.10 -16.48 16.44
C GLU A 165 2.96 -15.83 17.22
N THR A 166 2.41 -14.72 16.73
CA THR A 166 1.41 -13.93 17.44
C THR A 166 -0.04 -14.32 17.13
N ALA A 167 -0.32 -14.90 15.95
CA ALA A 167 -1.66 -15.27 15.52
C ALA A 167 -2.46 -16.12 16.53
N PRO A 168 -1.91 -17.19 17.15
CA PRO A 168 -2.67 -17.99 18.10
C PRO A 168 -3.06 -17.19 19.36
N LEU A 169 -2.20 -16.29 19.82
CA LEU A 169 -2.48 -15.43 20.97
C LEU A 169 -3.58 -14.40 20.65
N VAL A 170 -3.50 -13.78 19.46
CA VAL A 170 -4.52 -12.84 19.00
C VAL A 170 -5.87 -13.51 18.87
N ALA A 171 -5.93 -14.71 18.26
CA ALA A 171 -7.17 -15.48 18.12
C ALA A 171 -7.79 -15.83 19.49
N GLU A 172 -6.99 -16.21 20.48
CA GLU A 172 -7.46 -16.45 21.84
C GLU A 172 -8.07 -15.18 22.46
N PHE A 173 -7.38 -14.04 22.32
CA PHE A 173 -7.87 -12.76 22.86
C PHE A 173 -9.12 -12.27 22.13
N GLU A 174 -9.25 -12.49 20.83
CA GLU A 174 -10.47 -12.16 20.07
C GLU A 174 -11.68 -12.94 20.58
N VAL A 175 -11.53 -14.23 20.84
CA VAL A 175 -12.61 -15.04 21.46
C VAL A 175 -12.99 -14.51 22.84
N GLN A 176 -12.01 -14.09 23.64
CA GLN A 176 -12.29 -13.50 24.95
C GLN A 176 -12.98 -12.13 24.80
N ALA A 177 -12.55 -11.30 23.84
CA ALA A 177 -13.17 -10.02 23.54
C ALA A 177 -14.63 -10.17 23.12
N ASP A 178 -14.95 -11.15 22.29
CA ASP A 178 -16.33 -11.41 21.83
C ASP A 178 -17.24 -11.87 22.98
N ARG A 179 -16.72 -12.64 23.92
CA ARG A 179 -17.44 -12.99 25.16
C ARG A 179 -17.72 -11.76 26.03
N ALA A 180 -16.79 -10.83 26.13
CA ALA A 180 -16.97 -9.57 26.85
C ALA A 180 -18.00 -8.67 26.14
N LYS A 181 -17.89 -8.52 24.81
CA LYS A 181 -18.82 -7.74 23.98
C LYS A 181 -20.27 -8.25 24.10
N ALA A 182 -20.47 -9.56 24.19
CA ALA A 182 -21.81 -10.16 24.32
C ALA A 182 -22.55 -9.73 25.59
N LYS A 183 -21.86 -9.21 26.62
CA LYS A 183 -22.45 -8.69 27.86
C LYS A 183 -22.74 -7.19 27.83
N ILE A 184 -22.36 -6.50 26.74
CA ILE A 184 -22.39 -5.04 26.62
C ILE A 184 -23.41 -4.64 25.56
N ASP A 185 -24.21 -3.60 25.85
CA ASP A 185 -25.15 -3.07 24.88
C ASP A 185 -24.43 -2.45 23.67
N GLU A 186 -25.03 -2.58 22.50
CA GLU A 186 -24.48 -2.05 21.24
C GLU A 186 -24.14 -0.55 21.32
N ARG A 187 -25.01 0.23 22.01
CA ARG A 187 -24.79 1.65 22.23
C ARG A 187 -23.52 1.94 23.05
N LEU A 188 -23.26 1.12 24.06
CA LEU A 188 -22.07 1.24 24.91
C LEU A 188 -20.82 0.79 24.18
N LEU A 189 -20.89 -0.25 23.37
CA LEU A 189 -19.78 -0.68 22.49
C LEU A 189 -19.41 0.40 21.46
N ALA A 190 -20.41 1.04 20.87
CA ALA A 190 -20.17 2.15 19.93
C ALA A 190 -19.49 3.34 20.64
N ALA A 191 -19.91 3.67 21.86
CA ALA A 191 -19.29 4.73 22.65
C ALA A 191 -17.83 4.37 23.03
N TYR A 192 -17.60 3.13 23.47
CA TYR A 192 -16.27 2.61 23.77
C TYR A 192 -15.33 2.69 22.55
N SER A 193 -15.77 2.17 21.40
CA SER A 193 -14.97 2.20 20.17
C SER A 193 -14.61 3.61 19.75
N ARG A 194 -15.56 4.54 19.82
CA ARG A 194 -15.32 5.96 19.51
C ARG A 194 -14.29 6.60 20.44
N ILE A 195 -14.38 6.34 21.75
CA ILE A 195 -13.41 6.88 22.71
C ILE A 195 -12.03 6.27 22.41
N ARG A 196 -11.95 4.95 22.21
CA ARG A 196 -10.71 4.22 21.93
C ARG A 196 -9.96 4.77 20.72
N GLN A 197 -10.68 5.05 19.62
CA GLN A 197 -10.10 5.62 18.40
C GLN A 197 -9.58 7.05 18.58
N ASN A 198 -10.20 7.85 19.46
CA ASN A 198 -9.84 9.26 19.65
C ASN A 198 -8.72 9.47 20.68
N VAL A 199 -8.32 8.44 21.44
CA VAL A 199 -7.25 8.55 22.43
C VAL A 199 -5.96 7.92 21.92
N ARG A 200 -4.82 8.62 22.12
CA ARG A 200 -3.52 8.19 21.59
C ARG A 200 -3.05 6.80 22.07
N ASN A 201 -3.43 6.41 23.29
CA ASN A 201 -3.01 5.16 23.91
C ASN A 201 -4.06 4.05 23.84
N GLY A 202 -5.16 4.24 23.08
CA GLY A 202 -6.21 3.23 22.93
C GLY A 202 -6.98 2.90 24.22
N LEU A 203 -6.77 3.63 25.33
CA LEU A 203 -7.43 3.38 26.61
C LEU A 203 -8.74 4.16 26.71
N ALA A 204 -9.87 3.54 26.37
CA ALA A 204 -11.20 4.11 26.53
C ALA A 204 -11.75 3.96 27.95
N VAL A 205 -11.40 2.86 28.64
CA VAL A 205 -11.78 2.58 30.02
C VAL A 205 -10.55 2.59 30.90
N VAL A 206 -10.58 3.34 31.99
CA VAL A 206 -9.46 3.50 32.91
C VAL A 206 -9.91 3.43 34.37
N THR A 207 -9.03 2.90 35.21
CA THR A 207 -9.28 2.86 36.66
C THR A 207 -8.96 4.21 37.30
N VAL A 208 -9.59 4.47 38.44
CA VAL A 208 -9.22 5.61 39.31
C VAL A 208 -8.12 5.14 40.26
N LYS A 209 -6.96 5.79 40.20
CA LYS A 209 -5.82 5.51 41.07
C LYS A 209 -5.41 6.77 41.82
N ARG A 210 -5.27 6.69 43.15
CA ARG A 210 -4.84 7.83 44.02
C ARG A 210 -5.65 9.10 43.74
N ASP A 211 -6.96 8.96 43.70
CA ASP A 211 -7.91 10.05 43.44
C ASP A 211 -7.80 10.70 42.06
N ALA A 212 -7.11 10.08 41.12
CA ALA A 212 -6.89 10.61 39.78
C ALA A 212 -7.35 9.64 38.67
N CYS A 213 -7.71 10.19 37.53
CA CYS A 213 -8.03 9.44 36.31
C CYS A 213 -6.79 8.69 35.79
N GLY A 214 -6.85 7.38 35.63
CA GLY A 214 -5.74 6.57 35.11
C GLY A 214 -5.33 6.88 33.65
N GLY A 215 -6.07 7.76 32.96
CA GLY A 215 -5.78 8.14 31.58
C GLY A 215 -5.20 9.54 31.39
N CYS A 216 -5.71 10.56 32.09
CA CYS A 216 -5.25 11.94 31.98
C CYS A 216 -4.63 12.47 33.28
N PHE A 217 -4.68 11.68 34.35
CA PHE A 217 -4.10 11.97 35.67
C PHE A 217 -4.70 13.20 36.40
N ASN A 218 -5.80 13.75 35.85
CA ASN A 218 -6.53 14.82 36.55
C ASN A 218 -7.27 14.27 37.78
N ARG A 219 -7.30 15.09 38.84
CA ARG A 219 -7.96 14.71 40.09
C ARG A 219 -9.46 14.58 39.92
N ILE A 220 -10.06 13.56 40.52
CA ILE A 220 -11.49 13.27 40.48
C ILE A 220 -12.09 13.67 41.84
N PRO A 221 -13.18 14.46 41.85
CA PRO A 221 -13.86 14.87 43.08
C PRO A 221 -14.29 13.66 43.91
N PRO A 222 -14.18 13.69 45.27
CA PRO A 222 -14.51 12.55 46.14
C PRO A 222 -15.92 12.01 45.94
N GLN A 223 -16.90 12.89 45.66
CA GLN A 223 -18.27 12.46 45.41
C GLN A 223 -18.37 11.60 44.12
N ARG A 224 -17.64 11.95 43.06
CA ARG A 224 -17.58 11.16 41.84
C ARG A 224 -16.91 9.80 42.07
N GLN A 225 -15.89 9.76 42.93
CA GLN A 225 -15.25 8.49 43.29
C GLN A 225 -16.22 7.53 43.97
N VAL A 226 -17.07 8.01 44.86
CA VAL A 226 -18.11 7.19 45.49
C VAL A 226 -19.11 6.68 44.45
N GLU A 227 -19.53 7.50 43.50
CA GLU A 227 -20.44 7.09 42.42
C GLU A 227 -19.80 6.03 41.54
N ILE A 228 -18.49 6.13 41.21
CA ILE A 228 -17.73 5.14 40.44
C ILE A 228 -17.68 3.80 41.19
N ARG A 229 -17.40 3.83 42.51
CA ARG A 229 -17.38 2.63 43.36
C ARG A 229 -18.74 1.92 43.41
N GLN A 230 -19.84 2.67 43.38
CA GLN A 230 -21.19 2.09 43.39
C GLN A 230 -21.54 1.34 42.08
N GLY A 231 -20.91 1.66 40.95
CA GLY A 231 -21.11 0.98 39.68
C GLY A 231 -22.54 1.05 39.11
N LYS A 232 -23.40 1.96 39.62
CA LYS A 232 -24.82 2.06 39.24
C LYS A 232 -25.03 2.77 37.90
N LYS A 233 -24.05 3.53 37.44
CA LYS A 233 -24.08 4.29 36.18
C LYS A 233 -22.68 4.44 35.62
N ILE A 234 -22.59 4.61 34.29
CA ILE A 234 -21.33 4.90 33.61
C ILE A 234 -20.92 6.33 33.92
N ILE A 235 -19.71 6.51 34.41
CA ILE A 235 -19.11 7.81 34.72
C ILE A 235 -17.96 8.07 33.76
N ILE A 236 -17.99 9.22 33.15
CA ILE A 236 -17.01 9.67 32.18
C ILE A 236 -16.14 10.75 32.83
N CYS A 237 -14.84 10.70 32.57
CA CYS A 237 -13.91 11.74 33.00
C CYS A 237 -14.22 13.06 32.29
N GLU A 238 -14.49 14.13 33.06
CA GLU A 238 -14.85 15.45 32.51
C GLU A 238 -13.72 16.10 31.70
N TYR A 239 -12.47 15.70 31.94
CA TYR A 239 -11.30 16.26 31.25
C TYR A 239 -10.93 15.53 29.95
N CYS A 240 -11.03 14.20 29.91
CA CYS A 240 -10.54 13.41 28.77
C CYS A 240 -11.58 12.50 28.11
N GLY A 241 -12.82 12.46 28.65
CA GLY A 241 -13.91 11.70 28.06
C GLY A 241 -13.83 10.17 28.25
N ARG A 242 -12.83 9.64 28.94
CA ARG A 242 -12.68 8.20 29.19
C ARG A 242 -13.69 7.71 30.22
N ILE A 243 -14.10 6.47 30.10
CA ILE A 243 -14.96 5.78 31.07
C ILE A 243 -14.13 5.45 32.30
N LEU A 244 -14.66 5.83 33.49
CA LEU A 244 -14.02 5.60 34.77
C LEU A 244 -14.61 4.36 35.44
N VAL A 245 -13.72 3.47 35.91
CA VAL A 245 -14.13 2.26 36.64
C VAL A 245 -13.32 2.14 37.93
N THR A 246 -13.84 1.37 38.89
CA THR A 246 -13.08 0.97 40.08
C THR A 246 -12.15 -0.16 39.71
N ASP A 247 -10.97 -0.20 40.28
CA ASP A 247 -10.08 -1.36 40.15
C ASP A 247 -10.72 -2.55 40.88
N PRO A 248 -10.93 -3.68 40.21
CA PRO A 248 -11.51 -4.87 40.84
C PRO A 248 -10.68 -5.40 42.02
N GLU A 249 -9.38 -5.12 42.03
CA GLU A 249 -8.48 -5.52 43.11
C GLU A 249 -8.66 -4.67 44.38
N GLU A 250 -9.19 -3.45 44.26
CA GLU A 250 -9.47 -2.53 45.39
C GLU A 250 -10.88 -2.75 46.02
N VAL A 251 -11.72 -3.60 45.44
CA VAL A 251 -13.08 -3.86 45.93
C VAL A 251 -13.16 -5.06 46.91
N GLN A 252 -12.05 -5.75 47.15
CA GLN A 252 -11.98 -6.94 48.02
C GLN A 252 -11.58 -6.66 49.47
N ASP A 253 -11.45 -5.37 49.86
CA ASP A 253 -11.23 -4.96 51.26
C ASP A 253 -12.54 -4.24 51.82
#